data_93ec724ceb374164da1eed6a017e0536
#
_entry.id   93ec724ceb374164da1eed6a017e0536
#
_cell.length_a   1.000
_cell.length_b   1.000
_cell.length_c   1.000
_cell.angle_alpha   90.00
_cell.angle_beta   90.00
_cell.angle_gamma   90.00
#
_symmetry.space_group_name_H-M   'P 1'
#
loop_
_entity.id
_entity.type
_entity.pdbx_description
1 polymer ?
#
loop_
_entity_poly.entity_id
_entity_poly.type
_entity_poly.pdbx_seq_one_letter_code
_entity_poly.pdbx_strand_id
1 'polypeptide(L)'
;MSDSKSVAFCFGRYNPPTYGHLQLWKTIDKADTDYKYIYASHSQDKKKNPLSYPTKAALIKYIIGSQGLDVEFVNSEARMILDVAVDLYKEGFTDIKVVAGSDRLDDLKGLLQKYNNVPLNPKGDIYRFDSIEGISAGERDPDSEGVEGMSATKVRQFVIDGDFERFFDSVPIKDEQIAREVYSEIESALVK
;
A
#
# COMPACT_ATOMS: atom_id res chain seq x y z
N MET A 1 -25.56 -22.15 -3.59
CA MET A 1 -24.13 -21.98 -3.82
C MET A 1 -23.81 -20.56 -3.43
N SER A 2 -22.92 -20.35 -2.49
CA SER A 2 -22.40 -19.02 -2.23
C SER A 2 -21.61 -18.61 -3.47
N ASP A 3 -22.01 -17.52 -4.15
CA ASP A 3 -21.21 -17.00 -5.24
C ASP A 3 -19.84 -16.59 -4.69
N SER A 4 -18.77 -17.14 -5.28
CA SER A 4 -17.40 -16.79 -4.95
C SER A 4 -17.21 -15.29 -5.17
N LYS A 5 -16.69 -14.58 -4.17
CA LYS A 5 -16.41 -13.14 -4.23
C LYS A 5 -14.93 -12.94 -3.99
N SER A 6 -14.24 -12.43 -5.00
CA SER A 6 -12.79 -12.33 -5.00
C SER A 6 -12.27 -10.88 -4.92
N VAL A 7 -11.13 -10.68 -4.26
CA VAL A 7 -10.46 -9.38 -4.17
C VAL A 7 -8.94 -9.52 -4.26
N ALA A 8 -8.32 -8.66 -5.07
CA ALA A 8 -6.88 -8.41 -5.02
C ALA A 8 -6.64 -7.16 -4.16
N PHE A 9 -5.68 -7.23 -3.26
CA PHE A 9 -5.41 -6.11 -2.37
C PHE A 9 -3.94 -6.00 -1.98
N CYS A 10 -3.54 -4.81 -1.58
CA CYS A 10 -2.27 -4.56 -0.90
C CYS A 10 -2.47 -3.70 0.35
N PHE A 11 -1.50 -3.78 1.24
CA PHE A 11 -1.43 -3.00 2.47
C PHE A 11 -0.03 -2.43 2.63
N GLY A 12 0.08 -1.12 2.80
CA GLY A 12 1.37 -0.47 2.90
C GLY A 12 1.38 0.82 3.72
N ARG A 13 2.60 1.31 4.01
CA ARG A 13 2.80 2.57 4.73
C ARG A 13 2.66 3.79 3.84
N TYR A 14 3.12 3.71 2.58
CA TYR A 14 3.04 4.78 1.57
C TYR A 14 3.47 6.15 2.12
N ASN A 15 4.69 6.24 2.59
CA ASN A 15 5.15 7.42 3.33
C ASN A 15 6.47 8.00 2.82
N PRO A 16 6.45 8.68 1.66
CA PRO A 16 5.32 8.89 0.75
C PRO A 16 5.07 7.74 -0.22
N PRO A 17 3.97 7.75 -1.00
CA PRO A 17 3.83 6.91 -2.18
C PRO A 17 4.96 7.19 -3.19
N THR A 18 5.50 6.13 -3.80
CA THR A 18 6.59 6.21 -4.79
C THR A 18 6.19 5.47 -6.07
N TYR A 19 7.01 5.57 -7.12
CA TYR A 19 6.79 4.77 -8.33
C TYR A 19 6.86 3.26 -8.09
N GLY A 20 7.62 2.81 -7.09
CA GLY A 20 7.59 1.41 -6.65
C GLY A 20 6.23 0.97 -6.12
N HIS A 21 5.53 1.85 -5.42
CA HIS A 21 4.14 1.59 -4.99
C HIS A 21 3.17 1.66 -6.17
N LEU A 22 3.38 2.58 -7.12
CA LEU A 22 2.57 2.63 -8.34
C LEU A 22 2.65 1.33 -9.15
N GLN A 23 3.82 0.71 -9.23
CA GLN A 23 3.98 -0.59 -9.89
C GLN A 23 3.15 -1.68 -9.20
N LEU A 24 3.11 -1.68 -7.88
CA LEU A 24 2.26 -2.55 -7.08
C LEU A 24 0.77 -2.35 -7.42
N TRP A 25 0.32 -1.10 -7.49
CA TRP A 25 -1.08 -0.77 -7.80
C TRP A 25 -1.46 -1.09 -9.24
N LYS A 26 -0.54 -0.93 -10.19
CA LYS A 26 -0.73 -1.39 -11.59
C LYS A 26 -0.86 -2.92 -11.68
N THR A 27 -0.19 -3.66 -10.81
CA THR A 27 -0.34 -5.12 -10.72
C THR A 27 -1.74 -5.49 -10.20
N ILE A 28 -2.25 -4.78 -9.20
CA ILE A 28 -3.62 -4.96 -8.71
C ILE A 28 -4.64 -4.63 -9.79
N ASP A 29 -4.44 -3.53 -10.51
CA ASP A 29 -5.31 -3.10 -11.61
C ASP A 29 -5.53 -4.19 -12.68
N LYS A 30 -4.49 -4.99 -12.94
CA LYS A 30 -4.50 -6.10 -13.90
C LYS A 30 -4.97 -7.44 -13.31
N ALA A 31 -5.22 -7.51 -12.00
CA ALA A 31 -5.62 -8.76 -11.37
C ALA A 31 -7.01 -9.21 -11.84
N ASP A 32 -7.14 -10.51 -12.06
CA ASP A 32 -8.42 -11.16 -12.39
C ASP A 32 -9.17 -11.46 -11.08
N THR A 33 -9.86 -10.43 -10.58
CA THR A 33 -10.69 -10.47 -9.37
C THR A 33 -11.87 -9.52 -9.50
N ASP A 34 -12.94 -9.78 -8.75
CA ASP A 34 -14.16 -8.94 -8.78
C ASP A 34 -13.91 -7.53 -8.22
N TYR A 35 -13.01 -7.44 -7.22
CA TYR A 35 -12.67 -6.20 -6.53
C TYR A 35 -11.15 -6.02 -6.45
N LYS A 36 -10.73 -4.76 -6.33
CA LYS A 36 -9.32 -4.36 -6.33
C LYS A 36 -9.10 -3.23 -5.33
N TYR A 37 -8.40 -3.51 -4.23
CA TYR A 37 -8.33 -2.62 -3.08
C TYR A 37 -6.90 -2.24 -2.68
N ILE A 38 -6.73 -0.98 -2.28
CA ILE A 38 -5.51 -0.47 -1.67
C ILE A 38 -5.83 -0.03 -0.24
N TYR A 39 -5.06 -0.54 0.73
CA TYR A 39 -5.13 -0.16 2.13
C TYR A 39 -3.85 0.51 2.57
N ALA A 40 -3.95 1.60 3.33
CA ALA A 40 -2.81 2.27 3.95
C ALA A 40 -2.79 2.07 5.46
N SER A 41 -1.60 1.91 6.03
CA SER A 41 -1.44 1.85 7.49
C SER A 41 -1.62 3.22 8.14
N HIS A 42 -2.02 3.22 9.41
CA HIS A 42 -2.09 4.42 10.26
C HIS A 42 -0.75 4.82 10.89
N SER A 43 0.36 4.16 10.50
CA SER A 43 1.68 4.49 11.03
C SER A 43 2.04 5.95 10.75
N GLN A 44 2.35 6.69 11.82
CA GLN A 44 2.85 8.06 11.77
C GLN A 44 3.93 8.25 12.82
N ASP A 45 5.09 8.70 12.41
CA ASP A 45 6.22 9.06 13.27
C ASP A 45 7.16 10.03 12.55
N LYS A 46 8.01 10.72 13.31
CA LYS A 46 8.93 11.76 12.79
C LYS A 46 10.15 11.21 12.03
N LYS A 47 10.29 9.90 11.83
CA LYS A 47 11.48 9.31 11.19
C LYS A 47 11.15 8.59 9.89
N LYS A 48 10.21 7.67 9.95
CA LYS A 48 9.90 6.76 8.84
C LYS A 48 8.53 7.00 8.22
N ASN A 49 7.61 7.63 8.96
CA ASN A 49 6.23 7.83 8.55
C ASN A 49 5.78 9.27 8.81
N PRO A 50 6.43 10.28 8.17
CA PRO A 50 6.16 11.69 8.45
C PRO A 50 4.76 12.15 8.03
N LEU A 51 4.16 11.55 7.00
CA LEU A 51 2.85 11.93 6.49
C LEU A 51 1.71 11.41 7.37
N SER A 52 0.71 12.25 7.59
CA SER A 52 -0.53 11.86 8.23
C SER A 52 -1.36 10.89 7.39
N TYR A 53 -2.26 10.14 8.02
CA TYR A 53 -3.17 9.25 7.29
C TYR A 53 -4.06 10.00 6.28
N PRO A 54 -4.69 11.15 6.63
CA PRO A 54 -5.46 11.93 5.66
C PRO A 54 -4.65 12.35 4.43
N THR A 55 -3.40 12.79 4.61
CA THR A 55 -2.52 13.16 3.50
C THR A 55 -2.22 11.96 2.61
N LYS A 56 -1.88 10.81 3.20
CA LYS A 56 -1.66 9.56 2.45
C LYS A 56 -2.90 9.15 1.66
N ALA A 57 -4.06 9.16 2.29
CA ALA A 57 -5.32 8.81 1.64
C ALA A 57 -5.62 9.72 0.44
N ALA A 58 -5.46 11.03 0.60
CA ALA A 58 -5.65 11.99 -0.47
C ALA A 58 -4.66 11.76 -1.64
N LEU A 59 -3.40 11.51 -1.34
CA LEU A 59 -2.36 11.23 -2.35
C LEU A 59 -2.64 9.95 -3.12
N ILE A 60 -3.01 8.87 -2.43
CA ILE A 60 -3.31 7.59 -3.08
C ILE A 60 -4.49 7.77 -4.04
N LYS A 61 -5.57 8.42 -3.61
CA LYS A 61 -6.72 8.71 -4.46
C LYS A 61 -6.36 9.58 -5.67
N TYR A 62 -5.53 10.60 -5.45
CA TYR A 62 -5.03 11.45 -6.54
C TYR A 62 -4.24 10.64 -7.57
N ILE A 63 -3.32 9.81 -7.12
CA ILE A 63 -2.47 8.99 -8.00
C ILE A 63 -3.32 7.97 -8.77
N ILE A 64 -4.24 7.27 -8.11
CA ILE A 64 -5.19 6.35 -8.77
C ILE A 64 -5.91 7.07 -9.91
N GLY A 65 -6.50 8.23 -9.64
CA GLY A 65 -7.22 9.02 -10.64
C GLY A 65 -6.32 9.53 -11.76
N SER A 66 -5.15 10.07 -11.43
CA SER A 66 -4.21 10.63 -12.43
C SER A 66 -3.57 9.56 -13.32
N GLN A 67 -3.49 8.32 -12.87
CA GLN A 67 -2.96 7.18 -13.61
C GLN A 67 -4.06 6.37 -14.32
N GLY A 68 -5.32 6.67 -14.08
CA GLY A 68 -6.47 5.96 -14.68
C GLY A 68 -6.57 4.50 -14.24
N LEU A 69 -6.22 4.18 -13.00
CA LEU A 69 -6.27 2.82 -12.47
C LEU A 69 -7.69 2.46 -12.01
N ASP A 70 -8.14 1.25 -12.34
CA ASP A 70 -9.40 0.66 -11.85
C ASP A 70 -9.16 -0.07 -10.53
N VAL A 71 -8.81 0.69 -9.51
CA VAL A 71 -8.58 0.23 -8.14
C VAL A 71 -9.20 1.20 -7.15
N GLU A 72 -9.59 0.73 -5.99
CA GLU A 72 -10.21 1.54 -4.94
C GLU A 72 -9.27 1.68 -3.73
N PHE A 73 -9.09 2.91 -3.25
CA PHE A 73 -8.52 3.14 -1.94
C PHE A 73 -9.60 2.96 -0.87
N VAL A 74 -9.39 2.02 0.04
CA VAL A 74 -10.32 1.73 1.14
C VAL A 74 -9.90 2.52 2.38
N ASN A 75 -10.78 3.41 2.83
CA ASN A 75 -10.60 4.06 4.12
C ASN A 75 -10.94 3.07 5.24
N SER A 76 -9.96 2.68 6.02
CA SER A 76 -10.06 1.61 7.03
C SER A 76 -9.28 1.98 8.28
N GLU A 77 -9.71 1.47 9.43
CA GLU A 77 -8.99 1.56 10.71
C GLU A 77 -7.94 0.46 10.88
N ALA A 78 -7.73 -0.39 9.87
CA ALA A 78 -6.76 -1.48 9.88
C ALA A 78 -5.34 -0.96 10.16
N ARG A 79 -4.66 -1.58 11.11
CA ARG A 79 -3.29 -1.24 11.51
C ARG A 79 -2.27 -2.24 10.98
N MET A 80 -2.71 -3.43 10.68
CA MET A 80 -1.90 -4.52 10.12
C MET A 80 -2.70 -5.33 9.09
N ILE A 81 -2.00 -6.14 8.33
CA ILE A 81 -2.62 -6.92 7.25
C ILE A 81 -3.68 -7.92 7.75
N LEU A 82 -3.55 -8.41 8.98
CA LEU A 82 -4.55 -9.31 9.56
C LEU A 82 -5.86 -8.59 9.85
N ASP A 83 -5.82 -7.30 10.21
CA ASP A 83 -7.03 -6.48 10.37
C ASP A 83 -7.74 -6.31 9.02
N VAL A 84 -6.97 -6.08 7.95
CA VAL A 84 -7.52 -6.02 6.58
C VAL A 84 -8.21 -7.34 6.22
N ALA A 85 -7.61 -8.48 6.54
CA ALA A 85 -8.20 -9.78 6.28
C ALA A 85 -9.54 -9.96 7.02
N VAL A 86 -9.64 -9.51 8.26
CA VAL A 86 -10.90 -9.52 9.02
C VAL A 86 -11.96 -8.63 8.38
N ASP A 87 -11.58 -7.43 7.95
CA ASP A 87 -12.50 -6.50 7.27
C ASP A 87 -13.01 -7.11 5.95
N LEU A 88 -12.12 -7.66 5.14
CA LEU A 88 -12.50 -8.34 3.88
C LEU A 88 -13.44 -9.53 4.13
N TYR A 89 -13.18 -10.31 5.16
CA TYR A 89 -14.06 -11.42 5.52
C TYR A 89 -15.44 -10.94 5.96
N LYS A 90 -15.52 -9.87 6.75
CA LYS A 90 -16.79 -9.24 7.16
C LYS A 90 -17.58 -8.67 5.96
N GLU A 91 -16.89 -8.25 4.90
CA GLU A 91 -17.49 -7.80 3.64
C GLU A 91 -17.97 -8.96 2.75
N GLY A 92 -17.73 -10.21 3.16
CA GLY A 92 -18.22 -11.42 2.48
C GLY A 92 -17.31 -11.94 1.38
N PHE A 93 -16.04 -11.52 1.33
CA PHE A 93 -15.08 -12.12 0.41
C PHE A 93 -14.76 -13.56 0.81
N THR A 94 -14.67 -14.43 -0.20
CA THR A 94 -14.33 -15.86 -0.06
C THR A 94 -12.92 -16.15 -0.54
N ASP A 95 -12.43 -15.37 -1.51
CA ASP A 95 -11.14 -15.56 -2.17
C ASP A 95 -10.35 -14.26 -2.16
N ILE A 96 -9.13 -14.31 -1.61
CA ILE A 96 -8.26 -13.14 -1.54
C ILE A 96 -6.93 -13.39 -2.24
N LYS A 97 -6.44 -12.34 -2.92
CA LYS A 97 -5.11 -12.31 -3.53
C LYS A 97 -4.32 -11.14 -2.96
N VAL A 98 -3.33 -11.45 -2.13
CA VAL A 98 -2.42 -10.41 -1.60
C VAL A 98 -1.37 -10.07 -2.65
N VAL A 99 -1.19 -8.78 -2.91
CA VAL A 99 -0.23 -8.28 -3.88
C VAL A 99 0.92 -7.59 -3.15
N ALA A 100 2.14 -8.03 -3.43
CA ALA A 100 3.35 -7.48 -2.81
C ALA A 100 4.55 -7.66 -3.74
N GLY A 101 5.66 -6.98 -3.43
CA GLY A 101 6.95 -7.28 -4.05
C GLY A 101 7.39 -8.70 -3.71
N SER A 102 8.18 -9.33 -4.59
CA SER A 102 8.62 -10.72 -4.45
C SER A 102 9.36 -10.99 -3.15
N ASP A 103 10.08 -10.02 -2.62
CA ASP A 103 10.83 -10.08 -1.36
C ASP A 103 9.94 -10.27 -0.11
N ARG A 104 8.66 -9.91 -0.17
CA ARG A 104 7.72 -9.95 0.97
C ARG A 104 6.51 -10.84 0.74
N LEU A 105 6.28 -11.27 -0.50
CA LEU A 105 5.04 -11.95 -0.88
C LEU A 105 4.82 -13.24 -0.11
N ASP A 106 5.84 -14.08 0.00
CA ASP A 106 5.74 -15.39 0.67
C ASP A 106 5.48 -15.23 2.17
N ASP A 107 6.12 -14.25 2.81
CA ASP A 107 5.90 -13.94 4.23
C ASP A 107 4.47 -13.48 4.48
N LEU A 108 3.94 -12.57 3.66
CA LEU A 108 2.58 -12.05 3.81
C LEU A 108 1.52 -13.12 3.53
N LYS A 109 1.70 -13.88 2.45
CA LYS A 109 0.80 -14.99 2.11
C LYS A 109 0.83 -16.06 3.22
N GLY A 110 2.01 -16.44 3.67
CA GLY A 110 2.18 -17.42 4.75
C GLY A 110 1.55 -16.96 6.06
N LEU A 111 1.66 -15.69 6.40
CA LEU A 111 1.03 -15.10 7.58
C LEU A 111 -0.50 -15.18 7.47
N LEU A 112 -1.07 -14.79 6.34
CA LEU A 112 -2.52 -14.85 6.11
C LEU A 112 -3.05 -16.29 6.14
N GLN A 113 -2.32 -17.25 5.56
CA GLN A 113 -2.68 -18.67 5.58
C GLN A 113 -2.60 -19.27 6.98
N LYS A 114 -1.57 -18.91 7.76
CA LYS A 114 -1.36 -19.39 9.13
C LYS A 114 -2.53 -19.05 10.05
N TYR A 115 -3.09 -17.84 9.91
CA TYR A 115 -4.17 -17.38 10.76
C TYR A 115 -5.56 -17.56 10.14
N ASN A 116 -5.67 -18.20 8.99
CA ASN A 116 -6.95 -18.52 8.38
C ASN A 116 -7.72 -19.49 9.30
N ASN A 117 -8.94 -19.15 9.65
CA ASN A 117 -9.78 -19.88 10.60
C ASN A 117 -9.22 -19.99 12.03
N VAL A 118 -8.44 -19.01 12.46
CA VAL A 118 -7.87 -18.92 13.81
C VAL A 118 -8.31 -17.59 14.45
N PRO A 119 -8.88 -17.60 15.67
CA PRO A 119 -9.19 -16.36 16.40
C PRO A 119 -7.93 -15.52 16.61
N LEU A 120 -7.99 -14.23 16.23
CA LEU A 120 -6.84 -13.31 16.31
C LEU A 120 -6.68 -12.65 17.67
N ASN A 121 -7.78 -12.57 18.45
CA ASN A 121 -7.81 -11.90 19.72
C ASN A 121 -8.92 -12.46 20.63
N PRO A 122 -8.95 -12.10 21.93
CA PRO A 122 -9.99 -12.55 22.86
C PRO A 122 -11.42 -12.11 22.49
N LYS A 123 -11.58 -11.12 21.61
CA LYS A 123 -12.90 -10.66 21.12
C LYS A 123 -13.46 -11.58 20.03
N GLY A 124 -12.64 -12.50 19.52
CA GLY A 124 -13.06 -13.49 18.54
C GLY A 124 -13.02 -12.99 17.11
N ASP A 125 -12.27 -11.91 16.80
CA ASP A 125 -12.05 -11.52 15.41
C ASP A 125 -11.38 -12.67 14.66
N ILE A 126 -11.95 -13.04 13.53
CA ILE A 126 -11.54 -14.19 12.73
C ILE A 126 -11.83 -13.92 11.25
N TYR A 127 -11.08 -14.55 10.38
CA TYR A 127 -11.41 -14.65 8.96
C TYR A 127 -11.30 -16.10 8.50
N ARG A 128 -12.06 -16.44 7.46
CA ARG A 128 -12.07 -17.75 6.82
C ARG A 128 -12.24 -17.55 5.33
N PHE A 129 -11.15 -17.72 4.59
CA PHE A 129 -11.17 -17.68 3.14
C PHE A 129 -11.05 -19.09 2.58
N ASP A 130 -11.74 -19.33 1.48
CA ASP A 130 -11.64 -20.58 0.73
C ASP A 130 -10.30 -20.64 -0.02
N SER A 131 -9.79 -19.46 -0.44
CA SER A 131 -8.53 -19.34 -1.15
C SER A 131 -7.75 -18.10 -0.68
N ILE A 132 -6.45 -18.29 -0.43
CA ILE A 132 -5.49 -17.22 -0.15
C ILE A 132 -4.32 -17.39 -1.10
N GLU A 133 -4.23 -16.52 -2.08
CA GLU A 133 -3.17 -16.52 -3.09
C GLU A 133 -2.30 -15.29 -3.00
N GLY A 134 -1.13 -15.33 -3.63
CA GLY A 134 -0.21 -14.21 -3.75
C GLY A 134 0.02 -13.83 -5.21
N ILE A 135 0.09 -12.53 -5.49
CA ILE A 135 0.50 -11.99 -6.79
C ILE A 135 1.76 -11.17 -6.58
N SER A 136 2.85 -11.53 -7.28
CA SER A 136 4.09 -10.76 -7.26
C SER A 136 3.97 -9.51 -8.15
N ALA A 137 4.32 -8.36 -7.58
CA ALA A 137 4.48 -7.12 -8.33
C ALA A 137 5.90 -6.95 -8.92
N GLY A 138 6.70 -8.01 -8.89
CA GLY A 138 8.08 -8.03 -9.38
C GLY A 138 9.12 -7.82 -8.28
N GLU A 139 10.37 -7.91 -8.66
CA GLU A 139 11.49 -7.68 -7.75
C GLU A 139 11.64 -6.19 -7.45
N ARG A 140 11.85 -5.88 -6.19
CA ARG A 140 12.41 -4.60 -5.80
C ARG A 140 13.92 -4.74 -5.80
N ASP A 141 14.58 -4.07 -6.71
CA ASP A 141 16.01 -3.86 -6.59
C ASP A 141 16.23 -2.55 -5.82
N PRO A 142 16.58 -2.63 -4.51
CA PRO A 142 16.83 -1.44 -3.70
C PRO A 142 18.07 -0.67 -4.17
N ASP A 143 18.93 -1.30 -4.96
CA ASP A 143 20.15 -0.71 -5.51
C ASP A 143 19.96 -0.20 -6.94
N SER A 144 18.81 -0.44 -7.58
CA SER A 144 18.53 0.11 -8.90
C SER A 144 18.44 1.63 -8.84
N GLU A 145 19.17 2.30 -9.72
CA GLU A 145 19.10 3.75 -9.88
C GLU A 145 17.83 4.20 -10.63
N GLY A 146 17.02 3.24 -11.08
CA GLY A 146 15.81 3.49 -11.84
C GLY A 146 14.60 3.87 -10.96
N VAL A 147 13.61 4.49 -11.59
CA VAL A 147 12.34 4.93 -10.98
C VAL A 147 11.58 3.75 -10.35
N GLU A 148 11.71 2.56 -10.91
CA GLU A 148 11.03 1.33 -10.45
C GLU A 148 11.57 0.81 -9.10
N GLY A 149 12.85 1.08 -8.78
CA GLY A 149 13.48 0.71 -7.50
C GLY A 149 13.34 1.76 -6.42
N MET A 150 12.63 2.86 -6.66
CA MET A 150 12.57 3.99 -5.72
C MET A 150 11.81 3.64 -4.44
N SER A 151 12.54 3.57 -3.34
CA SER A 151 11.98 3.34 -2.00
C SER A 151 11.56 4.64 -1.32
N ALA A 152 10.55 4.57 -0.44
CA ALA A 152 10.15 5.72 0.37
C ALA A 152 11.30 6.24 1.27
N THR A 153 12.24 5.39 1.65
CA THR A 153 13.44 5.79 2.41
C THR A 153 14.34 6.70 1.57
N LYS A 154 14.63 6.35 0.32
CA LYS A 154 15.40 7.20 -0.60
C LYS A 154 14.69 8.54 -0.84
N VAL A 155 13.37 8.51 -1.04
CA VAL A 155 12.58 9.73 -1.27
C VAL A 155 12.60 10.66 -0.07
N ARG A 156 12.48 10.12 1.15
CA ARG A 156 12.64 10.94 2.37
C ARG A 156 14.04 11.51 2.52
N GLN A 157 15.07 10.80 2.07
CA GLN A 157 16.44 11.31 2.10
C GLN A 157 16.60 12.54 1.19
N PHE A 158 15.98 12.57 0.00
CA PHE A 158 15.99 13.76 -0.86
C PHE A 158 15.38 14.98 -0.19
N VAL A 159 14.36 14.79 0.65
CA VAL A 159 13.78 15.88 1.44
C VAL A 159 14.77 16.38 2.50
N ILE A 160 15.44 15.47 3.21
CA ILE A 160 16.47 15.81 4.19
C ILE A 160 17.64 16.58 3.53
N ASP A 161 18.01 16.18 2.32
CA ASP A 161 19.10 16.79 1.54
C ASP A 161 18.70 18.13 0.89
N GLY A 162 17.42 18.51 0.95
CA GLY A 162 16.89 19.75 0.33
C GLY A 162 16.74 19.63 -1.19
N ASP A 163 16.69 18.42 -1.74
CA ASP A 163 16.64 18.15 -3.18
C ASP A 163 15.19 17.87 -3.65
N PHE A 164 14.47 18.96 -3.90
CA PHE A 164 13.08 18.87 -4.38
C PHE A 164 12.99 18.23 -5.78
N GLU A 165 13.94 18.47 -6.67
CA GLU A 165 13.88 17.92 -8.03
C GLU A 165 13.91 16.38 -8.01
N ARG A 166 14.87 15.80 -7.29
CA ARG A 166 14.92 14.33 -7.14
C ARG A 166 13.71 13.77 -6.40
N PHE A 167 13.19 14.50 -5.40
CA PHE A 167 11.94 14.11 -4.75
C PHE A 167 10.80 14.06 -5.76
N PHE A 168 10.61 15.14 -6.56
CA PHE A 168 9.54 15.24 -7.53
C PHE A 168 9.60 14.16 -8.61
N ASP A 169 10.80 13.88 -9.10
CA ASP A 169 11.04 12.81 -10.08
C ASP A 169 10.77 11.40 -9.53
N SER A 170 10.73 11.25 -8.20
CA SER A 170 10.63 9.95 -7.52
C SER A 170 9.22 9.60 -7.06
N VAL A 171 8.29 10.54 -7.11
CA VAL A 171 6.90 10.36 -6.68
C VAL A 171 5.95 10.46 -7.87
N PRO A 172 4.90 9.63 -7.94
CA PRO A 172 3.96 9.65 -9.06
C PRO A 172 2.92 10.79 -8.92
N ILE A 173 3.39 11.98 -8.60
CA ILE A 173 2.59 13.21 -8.48
C ILE A 173 2.95 14.12 -9.64
N LYS A 174 1.99 14.33 -10.57
CA LYS A 174 2.22 15.15 -11.76
C LYS A 174 2.07 16.65 -11.51
N ASP A 175 1.31 17.03 -10.50
CA ASP A 175 1.09 18.42 -10.10
C ASP A 175 2.21 18.86 -9.15
N GLU A 176 3.02 19.83 -9.60
CA GLU A 176 4.15 20.33 -8.84
C GLU A 176 3.72 21.02 -7.54
N GLN A 177 2.57 21.68 -7.50
CA GLN A 177 2.08 22.34 -6.30
C GLN A 177 1.75 21.29 -5.23
N ILE A 178 1.04 20.22 -5.59
CA ILE A 178 0.74 19.10 -4.69
C ILE A 178 2.06 18.46 -4.19
N ALA A 179 3.02 18.25 -5.09
CA ALA A 179 4.32 17.71 -4.73
C ALA A 179 5.06 18.59 -3.72
N ARG A 180 5.02 19.92 -3.87
CA ARG A 180 5.63 20.88 -2.93
C ARG A 180 4.95 20.88 -1.56
N GLU A 181 3.63 20.75 -1.52
CA GLU A 181 2.89 20.62 -0.25
C GLU A 181 3.30 19.35 0.51
N VAL A 182 3.37 18.22 -0.19
CA VAL A 182 3.84 16.94 0.38
C VAL A 182 5.28 17.02 0.84
N TYR A 183 6.16 17.60 0.02
CA TYR A 183 7.56 17.83 0.36
C TYR A 183 7.68 18.65 1.65
N SER A 184 6.94 19.75 1.76
CA SER A 184 6.94 20.64 2.92
C SER A 184 6.43 19.94 4.19
N GLU A 185 5.40 19.09 4.08
CA GLU A 185 4.91 18.29 5.22
C GLU A 185 5.99 17.32 5.72
N ILE A 186 6.65 16.61 4.79
CA ILE A 186 7.75 15.70 5.13
C ILE A 186 8.93 16.46 5.75
N GLU A 187 9.34 17.57 5.15
CA GLU A 187 10.44 18.41 5.65
C GLU A 187 10.14 18.90 7.08
N SER A 188 8.94 19.38 7.32
CA SER A 188 8.52 19.86 8.64
C SER A 188 8.58 18.78 9.72
N ALA A 189 8.32 17.55 9.36
CA ALA A 189 8.38 16.42 10.29
C ALA A 189 9.79 15.88 10.53
N LEU A 190 10.65 15.88 9.48
CA LEU A 190 11.97 15.24 9.52
C LEU A 190 13.10 16.21 9.89
N VAL A 191 12.99 17.49 9.53
CA VAL A 191 14.09 18.47 9.59
C VAL A 191 13.86 19.52 10.67
N LYS A 192 12.63 19.78 11.04
CA LYS A 192 12.23 20.75 12.08
C LYS A 192 11.78 20.05 13.35
#